data_6ce4bc3729d9b6f64191795820b517eb
#
_entry.id   6ce4bc3729d9b6f64191795820b517eb
#
_cell.length_a   1.000
_cell.length_b   1.000
_cell.length_c   1.000
_cell.angle_alpha   90.00
_cell.angle_beta   90.00
_cell.angle_gamma   90.00
#
_symmetry.space_group_name_H-M   'P 1'
#
loop_
_entity.id
_entity.type
_entity.pdbx_description
1 polymer ?
#
loop_
_entity_poly.entity_id
_entity_poly.type
_entity_poly.pdbx_seq_one_letter_code
_entity_poly.pdbx_strand_id
1 'polypeptide(L)'
;LHAAAASRGIPAWRLLNSAPTRIPRPQIQILGGGAHAANRTAVQDFMAYPMSATSIDDALLHVAEVYRAVGAILAGRGPTRGVADEGGHWPEVAGTEDALDVLVSGIERAGLKPGVDVGISLDIAASQFHVPDGYRVGDSTYSTEEWIAKLLQLCRDYPILTLEDP
;
A
#
# COMPACT_ATOMS: atom_id res chain seq x y z
N LEU A 1 -20.82 10.61 -13.68
CA LEU A 1 -20.67 11.54 -12.56
C LEU A 1 -20.16 12.90 -13.03
N HIS A 2 -18.96 12.99 -13.68
CA HIS A 2 -18.34 14.26 -14.10
C HIS A 2 -19.22 15.06 -15.10
N ALA A 3 -19.81 14.41 -16.10
CA ALA A 3 -20.72 15.08 -17.05
C ALA A 3 -21.93 15.71 -16.35
N ALA A 4 -22.53 15.01 -15.38
CA ALA A 4 -23.65 15.54 -14.61
C ALA A 4 -23.24 16.70 -13.67
N ALA A 5 -22.03 16.67 -13.13
CA ALA A 5 -21.48 17.76 -12.35
C ALA A 5 -21.22 19.01 -13.21
N ALA A 6 -20.59 18.81 -14.36
CA ALA A 6 -20.32 19.88 -15.32
C ALA A 6 -21.61 20.57 -15.80
N SER A 7 -22.66 19.81 -16.11
CA SER A 7 -23.97 20.36 -16.51
C SER A 7 -24.65 21.23 -15.43
N ARG A 8 -24.24 21.06 -14.17
CA ARG A 8 -24.73 21.83 -13.02
C ARG A 8 -23.75 22.91 -12.53
N GLY A 9 -22.58 23.02 -13.16
CA GLY A 9 -21.54 23.97 -12.77
C GLY A 9 -20.97 23.74 -11.37
N ILE A 10 -20.97 22.47 -10.89
CA ILE A 10 -20.48 22.11 -9.56
C ILE A 10 -19.38 21.01 -9.66
N PRO A 11 -18.48 20.90 -8.68
CA PRO A 11 -17.52 19.82 -8.66
C PRO A 11 -18.20 18.47 -8.42
N ALA A 12 -17.61 17.39 -8.95
CA ALA A 12 -18.19 16.04 -8.93
C ALA A 12 -18.52 15.53 -7.51
N TRP A 13 -17.67 15.83 -6.51
CA TRP A 13 -17.90 15.44 -5.13
C TRP A 13 -19.18 16.05 -4.53
N ARG A 14 -19.59 17.25 -4.99
CA ARG A 14 -20.81 17.93 -4.50
C ARG A 14 -22.11 17.26 -5.01
N LEU A 15 -22.05 16.49 -6.10
CA LEU A 15 -23.17 15.65 -6.51
C LEU A 15 -23.40 14.48 -5.56
N LEU A 16 -22.31 13.94 -4.99
CA LEU A 16 -22.38 12.79 -4.08
C LEU A 16 -22.76 13.24 -2.66
N ASN A 17 -22.21 14.38 -2.24
CA ASN A 17 -22.53 14.96 -0.93
C ASN A 17 -22.51 16.49 -1.07
N SER A 18 -23.67 17.12 -0.84
CA SER A 18 -23.82 18.58 -0.96
C SER A 18 -23.10 19.37 0.15
N ALA A 19 -22.83 18.72 1.29
CA ALA A 19 -22.23 19.35 2.47
C ALA A 19 -21.15 18.42 3.10
N PRO A 20 -20.07 18.09 2.41
CA PRO A 20 -19.02 17.23 2.96
C PRO A 20 -18.24 18.00 4.04
N THR A 21 -17.98 17.32 5.16
CA THR A 21 -17.25 17.88 6.30
C THR A 21 -15.88 17.26 6.50
N ARG A 22 -15.53 16.22 5.72
CA ARG A 22 -14.27 15.47 5.85
C ARG A 22 -13.70 15.10 4.48
N ILE A 23 -12.38 15.12 4.39
CA ILE A 23 -11.61 14.54 3.29
C ILE A 23 -11.22 13.11 3.71
N PRO A 24 -11.30 12.12 2.82
CA PRO A 24 -10.77 10.78 3.10
C PRO A 24 -9.28 10.84 3.45
N ARG A 25 -8.86 10.00 4.38
CA ARG A 25 -7.45 9.87 4.70
C ARG A 25 -6.73 9.16 3.55
N PRO A 26 -5.57 9.66 3.09
CA PRO A 26 -4.88 9.06 1.94
C PRO A 26 -4.26 7.71 2.32
N GLN A 27 -4.27 6.79 1.36
CA GLN A 27 -3.44 5.59 1.32
C GLN A 27 -2.49 5.79 0.15
N ILE A 28 -1.18 5.82 0.42
CA ILE A 28 -0.19 6.20 -0.59
C ILE A 28 0.85 5.10 -0.71
N GLN A 29 1.08 4.65 -1.93
CA GLN A 29 2.06 3.63 -2.26
C GLN A 29 3.46 4.06 -1.85
N ILE A 30 4.13 3.22 -1.06
CA ILE A 30 5.54 3.37 -0.66
C ILE A 30 6.41 2.41 -1.44
N LEU A 31 5.95 1.16 -1.58
CA LEU A 31 6.61 0.13 -2.38
C LEU A 31 5.59 -0.43 -3.37
N GLY A 32 6.00 -0.55 -4.62
CA GLY A 32 5.24 -1.27 -5.63
C GLY A 32 5.73 -2.70 -5.77
N GLY A 33 4.81 -3.61 -6.04
CA GLY A 33 5.07 -5.02 -6.29
C GLY A 33 4.25 -5.55 -7.46
N GLY A 34 3.92 -6.83 -7.46
CA GLY A 34 3.10 -7.45 -8.47
C GLY A 34 3.51 -7.07 -9.90
N ALA A 35 2.55 -6.85 -10.77
CA ALA A 35 2.76 -6.41 -12.14
C ALA A 35 3.45 -5.03 -12.23
N HIS A 36 3.26 -4.15 -11.23
CA HIS A 36 3.83 -2.80 -11.18
C HIS A 36 5.35 -2.77 -10.94
N ALA A 37 5.94 -3.89 -10.49
CA ALA A 37 7.37 -4.02 -10.22
C ALA A 37 7.93 -5.40 -10.68
N ALA A 38 7.57 -5.83 -11.88
CA ALA A 38 8.03 -7.08 -12.51
C ALA A 38 7.86 -8.32 -11.61
N ASN A 39 6.77 -8.39 -10.86
CA ASN A 39 6.37 -9.53 -10.01
C ASN A 39 7.42 -9.93 -8.94
N ARG A 40 8.12 -8.93 -8.37
CA ARG A 40 9.07 -9.16 -7.26
C ARG A 40 8.39 -9.65 -5.99
N THR A 41 7.15 -9.21 -5.78
CA THR A 41 6.25 -9.69 -4.73
C THR A 41 4.93 -10.09 -5.37
N ALA A 42 4.12 -10.93 -4.71
CA ALA A 42 2.76 -11.19 -5.16
C ALA A 42 1.85 -9.98 -4.92
N VAL A 43 2.03 -9.33 -3.77
CA VAL A 43 1.28 -8.12 -3.39
C VAL A 43 1.65 -6.97 -4.30
N GLN A 44 0.64 -6.29 -4.83
CA GLN A 44 0.79 -5.21 -5.79
C GLN A 44 1.26 -3.92 -5.13
N ASP A 45 0.60 -3.47 -4.05
CA ASP A 45 0.90 -2.20 -3.42
C ASP A 45 1.04 -2.31 -1.90
N PHE A 46 2.15 -1.76 -1.42
CA PHE A 46 2.42 -1.57 0.01
C PHE A 46 2.29 -0.07 0.30
N MET A 47 1.21 0.30 0.98
CA MET A 47 0.82 1.69 1.20
C MET A 47 0.98 2.09 2.67
N ALA A 48 1.36 3.35 2.89
CA ALA A 48 1.32 3.99 4.20
C ALA A 48 -0.06 4.63 4.43
N TYR A 49 -0.62 4.38 5.62
CA TYR A 49 -1.87 4.98 6.08
C TYR A 49 -1.60 5.83 7.33
N PRO A 50 -1.60 7.18 7.23
CA PRO A 50 -1.20 8.08 8.32
C PRO A 50 -2.31 8.20 9.37
N MET A 51 -2.30 7.34 10.40
CA MET A 51 -3.36 7.19 11.39
C MET A 51 -3.50 8.36 12.34
N SER A 52 -2.37 8.87 12.85
CA SER A 52 -2.36 9.95 13.86
C SER A 52 -2.46 11.35 13.27
N ALA A 53 -2.37 11.48 11.94
CA ALA A 53 -2.41 12.77 11.27
C ALA A 53 -3.71 13.52 11.57
N THR A 54 -3.60 14.81 11.89
CA THR A 54 -4.72 15.68 12.28
C THR A 54 -5.24 16.55 11.14
N SER A 55 -4.45 16.66 10.05
CA SER A 55 -4.78 17.39 8.82
C SER A 55 -4.31 16.62 7.60
N ILE A 56 -4.73 17.05 6.41
CA ILE A 56 -4.24 16.49 5.16
C ILE A 56 -2.74 16.81 4.95
N ASP A 57 -2.30 17.99 5.31
CA ASP A 57 -0.90 18.38 5.21
C ASP A 57 -0.01 17.54 6.12
N ASP A 58 -0.45 17.29 7.34
CA ASP A 58 0.20 16.41 8.31
C ASP A 58 0.24 14.96 7.80
N ALA A 59 -0.85 14.48 7.21
CA ALA A 59 -0.92 13.16 6.60
C ALA A 59 0.09 13.00 5.44
N LEU A 60 0.17 13.99 4.56
CA LEU A 60 1.12 13.99 3.45
C LEU A 60 2.57 14.08 3.93
N LEU A 61 2.83 14.83 5.00
CA LEU A 61 4.16 14.91 5.61
C LEU A 61 4.59 13.56 6.17
N HIS A 62 3.74 12.89 6.96
CA HIS A 62 4.04 11.55 7.48
C HIS A 62 4.40 10.57 6.35
N VAL A 63 3.59 10.55 5.29
CA VAL A 63 3.84 9.65 4.14
C VAL A 63 5.15 10.00 3.42
N ALA A 64 5.43 11.28 3.21
CA ALA A 64 6.67 11.73 2.56
C ALA A 64 7.92 11.35 3.36
N GLU A 65 7.88 11.45 4.70
CA GLU A 65 8.98 11.03 5.58
C GLU A 65 9.19 9.51 5.52
N VAL A 66 8.12 8.72 5.54
CA VAL A 66 8.20 7.26 5.37
C VAL A 66 8.78 6.90 4.00
N TYR A 67 8.30 7.54 2.93
CA TYR A 67 8.78 7.31 1.57
C TYR A 67 10.30 7.56 1.46
N ARG A 68 10.79 8.69 1.99
CA ARG A 68 12.21 9.02 1.99
C ARG A 68 13.03 8.03 2.83
N ALA A 69 12.52 7.63 4.00
CA ALA A 69 13.19 6.68 4.88
C ALA A 69 13.33 5.30 4.22
N VAL A 70 12.25 4.80 3.59
CA VAL A 70 12.25 3.56 2.82
C VAL A 70 13.24 3.63 1.65
N GLY A 71 13.23 4.73 0.89
CA GLY A 71 14.18 4.95 -0.19
C GLY A 71 15.64 4.86 0.27
N ALA A 72 15.95 5.43 1.45
CA ALA A 72 17.29 5.37 2.04
C ALA A 72 17.67 3.94 2.50
N ILE A 73 16.70 3.14 2.98
CA ILE A 73 16.92 1.72 3.34
C ILE A 73 17.22 0.91 2.07
N LEU A 74 16.42 1.09 1.03
CA LEU A 74 16.60 0.37 -0.24
C LEU A 74 17.92 0.74 -0.93
N ALA A 75 18.33 2.01 -0.90
CA ALA A 75 19.61 2.45 -1.44
C ALA A 75 20.82 1.78 -0.74
N GLY A 76 20.68 1.44 0.54
CA GLY A 76 21.68 0.67 1.29
C GLY A 76 21.73 -0.82 0.94
N ARG A 77 20.70 -1.36 0.28
CA ARG A 77 20.62 -2.77 -0.14
C ARG A 77 21.21 -2.99 -1.55
N GLY A 78 21.34 -1.94 -2.34
CA GLY A 78 21.86 -2.04 -3.71
C GLY A 78 21.37 -0.91 -4.62
N PRO A 79 21.64 -0.99 -5.92
CA PRO A 79 21.18 0.02 -6.87
C PRO A 79 19.64 0.05 -6.92
N THR A 80 19.08 1.25 -6.88
CA THR A 80 17.63 1.45 -7.04
C THR A 80 17.20 1.08 -8.45
N ARG A 81 16.09 0.36 -8.59
CA ARG A 81 15.57 -0.08 -9.90
C ARG A 81 14.60 0.91 -10.54
N GLY A 82 14.19 1.95 -9.80
CA GLY A 82 13.28 2.97 -10.28
C GLY A 82 12.04 3.12 -9.39
N VAL A 83 10.96 3.52 -10.05
CA VAL A 83 9.67 3.81 -9.43
C VAL A 83 8.63 2.90 -10.10
N ALA A 84 7.75 2.31 -9.31
CA ALA A 84 6.61 1.54 -9.78
C ALA A 84 5.53 2.46 -10.39
N ASP A 85 4.57 1.89 -11.08
CA ASP A 85 3.58 2.64 -11.87
C ASP A 85 2.79 3.67 -11.06
N GLU A 86 2.57 3.43 -9.77
CA GLU A 86 1.83 4.34 -8.87
C GLU A 86 2.74 5.25 -8.04
N GLY A 87 4.04 5.26 -8.29
CA GLY A 87 5.00 6.18 -7.68
C GLY A 87 5.77 5.62 -6.48
N GLY A 88 5.45 4.43 -5.98
CA GLY A 88 6.21 3.75 -4.94
C GLY A 88 7.59 3.31 -5.43
N HIS A 89 8.53 3.08 -4.51
CA HIS A 89 9.82 2.52 -4.86
C HIS A 89 9.66 1.14 -5.49
N TRP A 90 10.47 0.84 -6.49
CA TRP A 90 10.61 -0.51 -7.02
C TRP A 90 11.62 -1.27 -6.16
N PRO A 91 11.15 -2.19 -5.26
CA PRO A 91 12.02 -2.74 -4.23
C PRO A 91 12.93 -3.86 -4.74
N GLU A 92 14.13 -3.96 -4.17
CA GLU A 92 14.97 -5.15 -4.20
C GLU A 92 14.69 -5.93 -2.90
N VAL A 93 13.69 -6.80 -2.94
CA VAL A 93 13.21 -7.58 -1.78
C VAL A 93 13.07 -9.05 -2.13
N ALA A 94 13.16 -9.92 -1.12
CA ALA A 94 13.05 -11.37 -1.27
C ALA A 94 11.59 -11.87 -1.36
N GLY A 95 10.61 -11.02 -1.00
CA GLY A 95 9.19 -11.38 -1.01
C GLY A 95 8.35 -10.39 -0.20
N THR A 96 7.11 -10.76 0.07
CA THR A 96 6.12 -9.92 0.75
C THR A 96 6.55 -9.54 2.16
N GLU A 97 7.03 -10.49 2.95
CA GLU A 97 7.46 -10.27 4.33
C GLU A 97 8.66 -9.31 4.39
N ASP A 98 9.65 -9.49 3.50
CA ASP A 98 10.81 -8.58 3.44
C ASP A 98 10.40 -7.16 3.01
N ALA A 99 9.40 -7.01 2.12
CA ALA A 99 8.84 -5.70 1.78
C ALA A 99 8.14 -5.05 2.98
N LEU A 100 7.38 -5.83 3.75
CA LEU A 100 6.73 -5.35 4.98
C LEU A 100 7.75 -4.94 6.05
N ASP A 101 8.83 -5.71 6.23
CA ASP A 101 9.94 -5.38 7.14
C ASP A 101 10.61 -4.06 6.75
N VAL A 102 10.83 -3.85 5.45
CA VAL A 102 11.36 -2.59 4.93
C VAL A 102 10.42 -1.43 5.23
N LEU A 103 9.10 -1.62 5.03
CA LEU A 103 8.11 -0.58 5.28
C LEU A 103 8.00 -0.24 6.77
N VAL A 104 7.95 -1.24 7.65
CA VAL A 104 7.96 -1.06 9.12
C VAL A 104 9.22 -0.30 9.55
N SER A 105 10.40 -0.76 9.09
CA SER A 105 11.68 -0.08 9.38
C SER A 105 11.69 1.36 8.86
N GLY A 106 11.05 1.62 7.72
CA GLY A 106 10.90 2.96 7.17
C GLY A 106 10.03 3.87 8.03
N ILE A 107 8.92 3.35 8.56
CA ILE A 107 8.05 4.08 9.50
C ILE A 107 8.82 4.45 10.77
N GLU A 108 9.53 3.49 11.36
CA GLU A 108 10.36 3.71 12.56
C GLU A 108 11.48 4.74 12.31
N ARG A 109 12.17 4.62 11.18
CA ARG A 109 13.25 5.54 10.80
C ARG A 109 12.76 6.95 10.50
N ALA A 110 11.50 7.11 10.11
CA ALA A 110 10.83 8.40 9.99
C ALA A 110 10.48 9.01 11.36
N GLY A 111 10.75 8.31 12.48
CA GLY A 111 10.40 8.74 13.84
C GLY A 111 8.93 8.50 14.20
N LEU A 112 8.23 7.69 13.43
CA LEU A 112 6.81 7.36 13.60
C LEU A 112 6.65 5.94 14.16
N LYS A 113 5.54 5.69 14.85
CA LYS A 113 5.25 4.38 15.46
C LYS A 113 4.36 3.56 14.53
N PRO A 114 4.83 2.35 14.06
CA PRO A 114 4.00 1.44 13.28
C PRO A 114 2.72 1.05 14.02
N GLY A 115 1.58 1.09 13.33
CA GLY A 115 0.27 0.76 13.89
C GLY A 115 -0.32 1.79 14.85
N VAL A 116 0.38 2.90 15.12
CA VAL A 116 -0.08 4.01 15.97
C VAL A 116 -0.11 5.31 15.15
N ASP A 117 1.03 5.72 14.63
CA ASP A 117 1.13 6.93 13.80
C ASP A 117 0.86 6.62 12.33
N VAL A 118 1.43 5.51 11.84
CA VAL A 118 1.24 5.03 10.48
C VAL A 118 0.98 3.53 10.50
N GLY A 119 -0.12 3.13 9.91
CA GLY A 119 -0.42 1.73 9.61
C GLY A 119 -0.11 1.38 8.16
N ILE A 120 -0.26 0.12 7.82
CA ILE A 120 -0.04 -0.42 6.48
C ILE A 120 -1.39 -0.74 5.84
N SER A 121 -1.53 -0.35 4.58
CA SER A 121 -2.62 -0.78 3.71
C SER A 121 -2.03 -1.57 2.55
N LEU A 122 -2.63 -2.68 2.19
CA LEU A 122 -2.17 -3.51 1.07
C LEU A 122 -3.25 -3.59 0.00
N ASP A 123 -2.86 -3.42 -1.25
CA ASP A 123 -3.59 -3.98 -2.39
C ASP A 123 -2.90 -5.29 -2.78
N ILE A 124 -3.58 -6.39 -2.52
CA ILE A 124 -3.06 -7.72 -2.83
C ILE A 124 -3.16 -7.98 -4.33
N ALA A 125 -4.23 -7.49 -4.95
CA ALA A 125 -4.59 -7.73 -6.35
C ALA A 125 -4.63 -9.24 -6.68
N ALA A 126 -5.22 -10.06 -5.79
CA ALA A 126 -5.22 -11.52 -5.89
C ALA A 126 -5.89 -12.02 -7.16
N SER A 127 -6.81 -11.23 -7.73
CA SER A 127 -7.40 -11.49 -9.05
C SER A 127 -6.36 -11.69 -10.16
N GLN A 128 -5.16 -11.11 -10.02
CA GLN A 128 -4.09 -11.20 -11.05
C GLN A 128 -3.33 -12.52 -11.02
N PHE A 129 -3.33 -13.25 -9.89
CA PHE A 129 -2.63 -14.51 -9.75
C PHE A 129 -3.53 -15.67 -9.32
N HIS A 130 -4.85 -15.47 -9.36
CA HIS A 130 -5.82 -16.54 -9.21
C HIS A 130 -5.72 -17.54 -10.37
N VAL A 131 -5.77 -18.83 -10.03
CA VAL A 131 -5.77 -19.96 -10.98
C VAL A 131 -6.88 -20.94 -10.59
N PRO A 132 -7.29 -21.89 -11.47
CA PRO A 132 -8.40 -22.81 -11.15
C PRO A 132 -8.25 -23.56 -9.82
N ASP A 133 -7.01 -23.85 -9.40
CA ASP A 133 -6.71 -24.62 -8.18
C ASP A 133 -6.36 -23.71 -6.97
N GLY A 134 -6.55 -22.37 -7.07
CA GLY A 134 -6.27 -21.43 -5.99
C GLY A 134 -5.46 -20.20 -6.43
N TYR A 135 -4.41 -19.86 -5.70
CA TYR A 135 -3.61 -18.66 -5.88
C TYR A 135 -2.13 -19.02 -6.09
N ARG A 136 -1.57 -18.58 -7.22
CA ARG A 136 -0.16 -18.87 -7.56
C ARG A 136 0.76 -17.72 -7.17
N VAL A 137 1.62 -17.97 -6.19
CA VAL A 137 2.63 -17.01 -5.71
C VAL A 137 4.03 -17.60 -5.91
N GLY A 138 4.78 -17.06 -6.84
CA GLY A 138 6.06 -17.65 -7.26
C GLY A 138 5.87 -19.07 -7.80
N ASP A 139 6.61 -20.02 -7.23
CA ASP A 139 6.54 -21.44 -7.61
C ASP A 139 5.49 -22.23 -6.78
N SER A 140 4.78 -21.57 -5.87
CA SER A 140 3.80 -22.21 -4.98
C SER A 140 2.38 -21.90 -5.42
N THR A 141 1.48 -22.90 -5.28
CA THR A 141 0.03 -22.71 -5.42
C THR A 141 -0.61 -22.97 -4.07
N TYR A 142 -1.41 -22.04 -3.60
CA TYR A 142 -2.14 -22.08 -2.34
C TYR A 142 -3.61 -22.35 -2.62
N SER A 143 -4.26 -23.24 -1.88
CA SER A 143 -5.72 -23.29 -1.84
C SER A 143 -6.29 -21.98 -1.27
N THR A 144 -7.60 -21.78 -1.43
CA THR A 144 -8.25 -20.59 -0.85
C THR A 144 -8.06 -20.51 0.68
N GLU A 145 -8.17 -21.65 1.37
CA GLU A 145 -8.00 -21.72 2.81
C GLU A 145 -6.56 -21.40 3.25
N GLU A 146 -5.58 -21.94 2.52
CA GLU A 146 -4.15 -21.65 2.78
C GLU A 146 -3.82 -20.19 2.51
N TRP A 147 -4.39 -19.61 1.44
CA TRP A 147 -4.19 -18.20 1.13
C TRP A 147 -4.79 -17.29 2.20
N ILE A 148 -6.03 -17.54 2.63
CA ILE A 148 -6.67 -16.84 3.75
C ILE A 148 -5.80 -16.95 5.02
N ALA A 149 -5.32 -18.14 5.35
CA ALA A 149 -4.48 -18.36 6.52
C ALA A 149 -3.18 -17.54 6.45
N LYS A 150 -2.56 -17.45 5.25
CA LYS A 150 -1.37 -16.62 5.02
C LYS A 150 -1.66 -15.13 5.23
N LEU A 151 -2.76 -14.60 4.66
CA LEU A 151 -3.15 -13.20 4.85
C LEU A 151 -3.44 -12.87 6.32
N LEU A 152 -4.15 -13.76 7.02
CA LEU A 152 -4.41 -13.62 8.45
C LEU A 152 -3.12 -13.64 9.29
N GLN A 153 -2.11 -14.41 8.86
CA GLN A 153 -0.81 -14.41 9.52
C GLN A 153 -0.10 -13.06 9.34
N LEU A 154 -0.07 -12.51 8.10
CA LEU A 154 0.48 -11.19 7.85
C LEU A 154 -0.21 -10.10 8.69
N CYS A 155 -1.54 -10.16 8.82
CA CYS A 155 -2.29 -9.21 9.67
C CYS A 155 -1.99 -9.35 11.18
N ARG A 156 -1.52 -10.51 11.64
CA ARG A 156 -1.08 -10.70 13.04
C ARG A 156 0.33 -10.18 13.28
N ASP A 157 1.20 -10.34 12.29
CA ASP A 157 2.63 -10.05 12.44
C ASP A 157 2.98 -8.60 12.13
N TYR A 158 2.14 -7.91 11.32
CA TYR A 158 2.37 -6.55 10.84
C TYR A 158 1.19 -5.63 11.16
N PRO A 159 1.39 -4.32 11.27
CA PRO A 159 0.33 -3.35 11.55
C PRO A 159 -0.53 -3.06 10.31
N ILE A 160 -1.08 -4.12 9.70
CA ILE A 160 -1.94 -4.04 8.52
C ILE A 160 -3.35 -3.64 8.95
N LEU A 161 -3.91 -2.62 8.32
CA LEU A 161 -5.23 -2.07 8.61
C LEU A 161 -6.27 -2.46 7.57
N THR A 162 -5.86 -2.52 6.31
CA THR A 162 -6.76 -2.84 5.20
C THR A 162 -6.10 -3.76 4.20
N LEU A 163 -6.92 -4.63 3.62
CA LEU A 163 -6.58 -5.48 2.48
C LEU A 163 -7.59 -5.19 1.37
N GLU A 164 -7.09 -4.90 0.19
CA GLU A 164 -7.86 -4.76 -1.03
C GLU A 164 -7.60 -5.98 -1.91
N ASP A 165 -8.64 -6.46 -2.61
CA ASP A 165 -8.62 -7.64 -3.49
C ASP A 165 -7.76 -8.80 -2.92
N PRO A 166 -8.14 -9.29 -1.71
CA PRO A 166 -7.34 -10.24 -0.93
C PRO A 166 -7.37 -11.68 -1.47
#